data_5a060a26e2f689b24d0dece40f2c45c1
#
_entry.id   5a060a26e2f689b24d0dece40f2c45c1
#
_cell.length_a   1.000
_cell.length_b   1.000
_cell.length_c   1.000
_cell.angle_alpha   90.00
_cell.angle_beta   90.00
_cell.angle_gamma   90.00
#
_symmetry.space_group_name_H-M   'P 1'
#
loop_
_entity.id
_entity.type
_entity.pdbx_description
1 polymer ?
#
loop_
_entity_poly.entity_id
_entity_poly.type
_entity_poly.pdbx_seq_one_letter_code
_entity_poly.pdbx_strand_id
1 'polypeptide(L)'
;MKIEMGESLFYSWLRHVKECQVVQTNWKVSPSWQLQDEDGLKRFMEITDTHFQNKYGYSVYKNNSFSQLLSQAEVDAVGICLTGNDIEIYAIDVAFHEGGLQYGGRQETVTRVIKKFIRTSLCIVSYFGINKGEIIFAAPKIHNATINDLEPCIADLNTLYLENGYGFTARVIANDDFNELVLKPILLASEGVADTSELFMRGYQLVKMFGDERPSRQRPARPISDEVISNDTLSELKVGKIAQTFLRDALESGKATDEEISLMLTKDYSKRIFGIDYPLLVLANEDFDSLRYYAKTLSIRGKQYRLSSQWFESPANNDRPFLLAWLKEHTELNVDLTSNEV
;
A
#
# COMPACT_ATOMS: atom_id res chain seq x y z
N MET A 1 -11.51 15.03 11.78
CA MET A 1 -10.18 14.43 12.00
C MET A 1 -9.46 14.45 10.67
N LYS A 2 -8.36 15.18 10.53
CA LYS A 2 -7.49 15.06 9.35
C LYS A 2 -6.55 13.91 9.66
N ILE A 3 -6.69 12.80 8.95
CA ILE A 3 -5.68 11.75 8.94
C ILE A 3 -4.65 12.18 7.90
N GLU A 4 -3.45 12.48 8.35
CA GLU A 4 -2.37 12.82 7.44
C GLU A 4 -1.81 11.57 6.76
N MET A 5 -1.23 11.73 5.59
CA MET A 5 -0.67 10.61 4.82
C MET A 5 0.41 9.86 5.61
N GLY A 6 1.22 10.59 6.38
CA GLY A 6 2.27 10.00 7.22
C GLY A 6 1.71 9.09 8.32
N GLU A 7 0.66 9.53 9.01
CA GLU A 7 -0.01 8.73 10.05
C GLU A 7 -0.61 7.46 9.47
N SER A 8 -1.28 7.58 8.31
CA SER A 8 -1.86 6.42 7.64
C SER A 8 -0.80 5.44 7.13
N LEU A 9 0.36 5.94 6.66
CA LEU A 9 1.50 5.10 6.27
C LEU A 9 1.99 4.27 7.47
N PHE A 10 2.21 4.91 8.62
CA PHE A 10 2.69 4.22 9.82
C PHE A 10 1.62 3.33 10.46
N TYR A 11 0.34 3.67 10.32
CA TYR A 11 -0.75 2.76 10.69
C TYR A 11 -0.65 1.44 9.92
N SER A 12 -0.46 1.50 8.60
CA SER A 12 -0.29 0.31 7.77
C SER A 12 1.02 -0.43 8.08
N TRP A 13 2.12 0.31 8.34
CA TRP A 13 3.41 -0.28 8.70
C TRP A 13 3.33 -1.06 10.02
N LEU A 14 2.69 -0.50 11.05
CA LEU A 14 2.50 -1.17 12.33
C LEU A 14 1.68 -2.45 12.19
N ARG A 15 0.61 -2.42 11.36
CA ARG A 15 -0.25 -3.61 11.15
C ARG A 15 0.39 -4.70 10.33
N HIS A 16 1.03 -4.35 9.22
CA HIS A 16 1.42 -5.31 8.18
C HIS A 16 2.91 -5.63 8.17
N VAL A 17 3.75 -4.79 8.76
CA VAL A 17 5.20 -4.98 8.83
C VAL A 17 5.66 -5.32 10.22
N LYS A 18 5.11 -4.63 11.23
CA LYS A 18 5.40 -4.90 12.66
C LYS A 18 4.41 -5.89 13.30
N GLU A 19 3.34 -6.24 12.58
CA GLU A 19 2.33 -7.21 13.00
C GLU A 19 1.66 -6.87 14.35
N CYS A 20 1.54 -5.56 14.66
CA CYS A 20 0.88 -5.11 15.88
C CYS A 20 -0.61 -5.43 15.86
N GLN A 21 -1.13 -6.03 16.94
CA GLN A 21 -2.53 -6.42 17.08
C GLN A 21 -3.42 -5.23 17.42
N VAL A 22 -2.89 -4.21 18.08
CA VAL A 22 -3.58 -2.95 18.37
C VAL A 22 -2.81 -1.81 17.73
N VAL A 23 -3.46 -1.03 16.88
CA VAL A 23 -2.87 0.16 16.27
C VAL A 23 -3.86 1.32 16.36
N GLN A 24 -3.38 2.46 16.82
CA GLN A 24 -4.16 3.69 16.91
C GLN A 24 -3.37 4.87 16.35
N THR A 25 -4.02 5.73 15.56
CA THR A 25 -3.45 6.99 15.11
C THR A 25 -3.97 8.15 15.98
N ASN A 26 -3.20 9.25 16.02
CA ASN A 26 -3.57 10.48 16.75
C ASN A 26 -3.91 10.21 18.22
N TRP A 27 -3.10 9.39 18.88
CA TRP A 27 -3.29 9.10 20.28
C TRP A 27 -2.97 10.33 21.13
N LYS A 28 -3.90 10.71 22.00
CA LYS A 28 -3.78 11.84 22.91
C LYS A 28 -4.13 11.45 24.33
N VAL A 29 -3.42 12.04 25.26
CA VAL A 29 -3.71 11.90 26.69
C VAL A 29 -5.05 12.53 27.04
N SER A 30 -5.84 11.85 27.87
CA SER A 30 -7.02 12.43 28.49
C SER A 30 -6.66 13.10 29.82
N PRO A 31 -7.11 14.32 30.05
CA PRO A 31 -6.89 15.02 31.35
C PRO A 31 -7.47 14.28 32.56
N SER A 32 -8.41 13.36 32.34
CA SER A 32 -9.04 12.55 33.39
C SER A 32 -8.26 11.28 33.78
N TRP A 33 -7.21 10.95 33.03
CA TRP A 33 -6.41 9.77 33.33
C TRP A 33 -5.42 10.04 34.46
N GLN A 34 -5.30 9.08 35.35
CA GLN A 34 -4.33 9.16 36.44
C GLN A 34 -2.94 8.73 35.97
N LEU A 35 -1.94 9.48 36.40
CA LEU A 35 -0.52 9.17 36.15
C LEU A 35 -0.06 8.03 37.03
N GLN A 36 0.75 7.14 36.45
CA GLN A 36 1.53 6.17 37.21
C GLN A 36 2.93 6.75 37.41
N ASP A 37 3.51 6.54 38.62
CA ASP A 37 4.89 6.93 38.98
C ASP A 37 5.26 8.39 38.62
N GLU A 38 4.43 9.36 39.02
CA GLU A 38 4.66 10.77 38.69
C GLU A 38 6.03 11.28 39.16
N ASP A 39 6.50 10.82 40.35
CA ASP A 39 7.78 11.26 40.90
C ASP A 39 8.97 10.69 40.11
N GLY A 40 8.93 9.45 39.69
CA GLY A 40 9.94 8.85 38.81
C GLY A 40 10.03 9.57 37.45
N LEU A 41 8.88 9.89 36.89
CA LEU A 41 8.80 10.60 35.60
C LEU A 41 9.35 12.04 35.68
N LYS A 42 9.04 12.77 36.77
CA LYS A 42 9.61 14.12 37.02
C LYS A 42 11.12 14.05 37.16
N ARG A 43 11.63 13.07 37.92
CA ARG A 43 13.07 12.86 38.09
C ARG A 43 13.76 12.60 36.76
N PHE A 44 13.16 11.76 35.90
CA PHE A 44 13.73 11.50 34.58
C PHE A 44 13.72 12.75 33.70
N MET A 45 12.67 13.58 33.77
CA MET A 45 12.63 14.87 33.11
C MET A 45 13.78 15.79 33.55
N GLU A 46 14.07 15.86 34.85
CA GLU A 46 15.16 16.67 35.40
C GLU A 46 16.56 16.14 34.98
N ILE A 47 16.76 14.82 34.99
CA ILE A 47 17.99 14.17 34.54
C ILE A 47 18.25 14.51 33.05
N THR A 48 17.27 14.34 32.19
CA THR A 48 17.40 14.61 30.77
C THR A 48 17.60 16.08 30.46
N ASP A 49 16.92 16.99 31.15
CA ASP A 49 17.13 18.43 30.99
C ASP A 49 18.56 18.83 31.35
N THR A 50 19.04 18.37 32.52
CA THR A 50 20.39 18.63 33.01
C THR A 50 21.44 18.07 32.04
N HIS A 51 21.27 16.84 31.55
CA HIS A 51 22.21 16.21 30.64
C HIS A 51 22.33 16.98 29.32
N PHE A 52 21.21 17.24 28.63
CA PHE A 52 21.22 17.92 27.35
C PHE A 52 21.63 19.39 27.46
N GLN A 53 21.28 20.07 28.56
CA GLN A 53 21.77 21.43 28.80
C GLN A 53 23.29 21.49 28.99
N ASN A 54 23.85 20.60 29.83
CA ASN A 54 25.27 20.62 30.13
C ASN A 54 26.14 20.16 28.96
N LYS A 55 25.73 19.13 28.25
CA LYS A 55 26.56 18.51 27.20
C LYS A 55 26.44 19.24 25.85
N TYR A 56 25.22 19.70 25.50
CA TYR A 56 24.92 20.25 24.18
C TYR A 56 24.43 21.69 24.20
N GLY A 57 24.17 22.26 25.37
CA GLY A 57 23.56 23.58 25.50
C GLY A 57 22.08 23.62 25.09
N TYR A 58 21.40 22.48 25.08
CA TYR A 58 20.02 22.35 24.63
C TYR A 58 19.05 22.45 25.81
N SER A 59 18.25 23.52 25.84
CA SER A 59 17.10 23.64 26.74
C SER A 59 15.92 22.86 26.18
N VAL A 60 15.85 21.55 26.47
CA VAL A 60 14.89 20.63 25.83
C VAL A 60 13.44 21.01 26.15
N TYR A 61 13.17 21.37 27.38
CA TYR A 61 11.80 21.68 27.81
C TYR A 61 11.49 23.17 27.79
N LYS A 62 12.51 24.02 27.68
CA LYS A 62 12.38 25.48 27.84
C LYS A 62 11.71 25.79 29.19
N ASN A 63 10.53 26.42 29.20
CA ASN A 63 9.79 26.74 30.39
C ASN A 63 8.56 25.84 30.63
N ASN A 64 8.48 24.68 29.92
CA ASN A 64 7.36 23.79 30.14
C ASN A 64 7.46 23.07 31.49
N SER A 65 6.41 23.14 32.29
CA SER A 65 6.29 22.26 33.45
C SER A 65 6.01 20.81 33.02
N PHE A 66 6.18 19.87 33.94
CA PHE A 66 5.90 18.46 33.71
C PHE A 66 4.46 18.22 33.22
N SER A 67 3.47 18.83 33.88
CA SER A 67 2.07 18.71 33.48
C SER A 67 1.79 19.29 32.09
N GLN A 68 2.42 20.42 31.74
CA GLN A 68 2.31 21.01 30.41
C GLN A 68 2.97 20.10 29.33
N LEU A 69 4.09 19.45 29.67
CA LEU A 69 4.74 18.52 28.75
C LEU A 69 3.83 17.34 28.42
N LEU A 70 3.22 16.73 29.41
CA LEU A 70 2.33 15.59 29.23
C LEU A 70 1.00 15.97 28.58
N SER A 71 0.39 17.09 28.96
CA SER A 71 -0.88 17.53 28.37
C SER A 71 -0.79 17.87 26.87
N GLN A 72 0.40 18.20 26.38
CA GLN A 72 0.70 18.42 24.97
C GLN A 72 1.10 17.14 24.22
N ALA A 73 1.04 15.99 24.90
CA ALA A 73 1.43 14.74 24.27
C ALA A 73 0.40 14.32 23.22
N GLU A 74 0.90 14.14 22.04
CA GLU A 74 0.24 13.56 20.90
C GLU A 74 1.23 12.60 20.26
N VAL A 75 0.79 11.39 19.95
CA VAL A 75 1.57 10.38 19.25
C VAL A 75 0.84 10.07 17.95
N ASP A 76 1.50 10.29 16.83
CA ASP A 76 0.87 10.20 15.52
C ASP A 76 0.43 8.77 15.19
N ALA A 77 1.20 7.76 15.59
CA ALA A 77 0.81 6.35 15.51
C ALA A 77 1.37 5.54 16.69
N VAL A 78 0.52 4.73 17.31
CA VAL A 78 0.89 3.80 18.39
C VAL A 78 0.52 2.39 17.97
N GLY A 79 1.45 1.44 18.09
CA GLY A 79 1.22 0.01 17.89
C GLY A 79 1.59 -0.78 19.14
N ILE A 80 0.78 -1.77 19.48
CA ILE A 80 1.04 -2.70 20.58
C ILE A 80 1.13 -4.10 19.98
N CYS A 81 2.30 -4.73 20.17
CA CYS A 81 2.57 -6.10 19.78
C CYS A 81 2.51 -7.00 21.00
N LEU A 82 1.69 -8.03 20.93
CA LEU A 82 1.48 -9.01 22.00
C LEU A 82 2.13 -10.33 21.56
N THR A 83 3.21 -10.72 22.18
CA THR A 83 3.91 -11.98 21.90
C THR A 83 3.94 -12.85 23.16
N GLY A 84 2.96 -13.73 23.30
CA GLY A 84 2.77 -14.51 24.51
C GLY A 84 2.47 -13.61 25.72
N ASN A 85 3.38 -13.58 26.72
CA ASN A 85 3.28 -12.71 27.88
C ASN A 85 4.08 -11.40 27.73
N ASP A 86 4.73 -11.19 26.61
CA ASP A 86 5.56 -10.00 26.35
C ASP A 86 4.74 -8.95 25.61
N ILE A 87 4.84 -7.71 26.06
CA ILE A 87 4.16 -6.56 25.45
C ILE A 87 5.25 -5.60 24.98
N GLU A 88 5.25 -5.29 23.70
CA GLU A 88 6.13 -4.31 23.11
C GLU A 88 5.31 -3.19 22.47
N ILE A 89 5.72 -1.95 22.69
CA ILE A 89 5.04 -0.79 22.12
C ILE A 89 5.94 -0.10 21.11
N TYR A 90 5.33 0.32 20.02
CA TYR A 90 5.87 1.23 19.02
C TYR A 90 5.13 2.55 19.11
N ALA A 91 5.82 3.63 19.41
CA ALA A 91 5.25 4.97 19.45
C ALA A 91 5.97 5.87 18.46
N ILE A 92 5.24 6.43 17.51
CA ILE A 92 5.79 7.07 16.32
C ILE A 92 5.27 8.50 16.21
N ASP A 93 6.20 9.45 16.17
CA ASP A 93 5.97 10.83 15.74
C ASP A 93 6.41 10.98 14.27
N VAL A 94 5.54 11.50 13.42
CA VAL A 94 5.80 11.66 11.97
C VAL A 94 5.90 13.14 11.61
N ALA A 95 6.94 13.51 10.88
CA ALA A 95 7.08 14.84 10.32
C ALA A 95 7.19 14.76 8.80
N PHE A 96 6.08 14.99 8.10
CA PHE A 96 6.02 14.90 6.65
C PHE A 96 6.25 16.27 6.02
N HIS A 97 7.51 16.59 5.67
CA HIS A 97 7.90 17.83 5.02
C HIS A 97 8.61 17.53 3.70
N GLU A 98 8.07 17.97 2.57
CA GLU A 98 8.65 17.74 1.23
C GLU A 98 10.05 18.36 1.09
N GLY A 99 10.25 19.56 1.63
CA GLY A 99 11.53 20.28 1.61
C GLY A 99 12.59 19.75 2.59
N GLY A 100 12.21 18.79 3.45
CA GLY A 100 13.03 18.28 4.54
C GLY A 100 12.66 18.87 5.90
N LEU A 101 12.97 18.12 6.97
CA LEU A 101 12.63 18.48 8.34
C LEU A 101 13.30 19.80 8.75
N GLN A 102 12.48 20.77 9.17
CA GLN A 102 12.97 22.04 9.68
C GLN A 102 11.97 22.65 10.66
N TYR A 103 12.38 22.86 11.91
CA TYR A 103 11.63 23.55 12.97
C TYR A 103 12.29 24.88 13.35
N GLY A 104 12.63 25.72 12.38
CA GLY A 104 13.47 26.88 12.59
C GLY A 104 14.93 26.59 12.27
N GLY A 105 15.86 26.93 13.17
CA GLY A 105 17.29 26.58 12.98
C GLY A 105 17.58 25.10 13.25
N ARG A 106 18.80 24.64 12.86
CA ARG A 106 19.24 23.25 13.04
C ARG A 106 19.19 22.82 14.50
N GLN A 107 19.75 23.62 15.42
CA GLN A 107 19.72 23.36 16.86
C GLN A 107 18.29 23.25 17.41
N GLU A 108 17.39 24.12 17.00
CA GLU A 108 15.98 24.07 17.40
C GLU A 108 15.30 22.79 16.91
N THR A 109 15.67 22.34 15.70
CA THR A 109 15.15 21.08 15.14
C THR A 109 15.58 19.88 15.98
N VAL A 110 16.88 19.78 16.30
CA VAL A 110 17.43 18.72 17.17
C VAL A 110 16.73 18.75 18.54
N THR A 111 16.68 19.90 19.19
CA THR A 111 16.04 20.06 20.51
C THR A 111 14.59 19.61 20.51
N ARG A 112 13.81 19.97 19.46
CA ARG A 112 12.41 19.56 19.36
C ARG A 112 12.24 18.07 19.13
N VAL A 113 13.10 17.44 18.35
CA VAL A 113 13.06 15.98 18.15
C VAL A 113 13.37 15.25 19.44
N ILE A 114 14.42 15.65 20.16
CA ILE A 114 14.75 15.06 21.47
C ILE A 114 13.61 15.27 22.47
N LYS A 115 13.02 16.45 22.52
CA LYS A 115 11.82 16.70 23.35
C LYS A 115 10.67 15.75 23.02
N LYS A 116 10.44 15.47 21.72
CA LYS A 116 9.37 14.54 21.30
C LYS A 116 9.66 13.13 21.79
N PHE A 117 10.88 12.61 21.66
CA PHE A 117 11.24 11.29 22.17
C PHE A 117 10.95 11.17 23.68
N ILE A 118 11.45 12.11 24.49
CA ILE A 118 11.27 12.06 25.92
C ILE A 118 9.80 12.19 26.31
N ARG A 119 9.08 13.15 25.74
CA ARG A 119 7.66 13.33 25.98
C ARG A 119 6.86 12.08 25.68
N THR A 120 7.11 11.45 24.53
CA THR A 120 6.42 10.24 24.12
C THR A 120 6.70 9.07 25.05
N SER A 121 7.97 8.84 25.44
CA SER A 121 8.32 7.77 26.39
C SER A 121 7.67 7.99 27.76
N LEU A 122 7.72 9.22 28.31
CA LEU A 122 7.06 9.56 29.57
C LEU A 122 5.56 9.30 29.54
N CYS A 123 4.89 9.62 28.40
CA CYS A 123 3.47 9.35 28.24
C CYS A 123 3.17 7.85 28.15
N ILE A 124 3.98 7.09 27.46
CA ILE A 124 3.80 5.64 27.37
C ILE A 124 3.93 4.98 28.74
N VAL A 125 4.95 5.33 29.51
CA VAL A 125 5.12 4.80 30.88
C VAL A 125 3.94 5.23 31.76
N SER A 126 3.58 6.52 31.75
CA SER A 126 2.60 7.05 32.69
C SER A 126 1.17 6.54 32.47
N TYR A 127 0.78 6.24 31.23
CA TYR A 127 -0.60 5.88 30.89
C TYR A 127 -0.80 4.43 30.50
N PHE A 128 0.20 3.78 29.93
CA PHE A 128 0.11 2.35 29.60
C PHE A 128 0.80 1.46 30.63
N GLY A 129 1.67 1.99 31.48
CA GLY A 129 2.49 1.20 32.39
C GLY A 129 3.50 0.30 31.65
N ILE A 130 3.75 0.59 30.36
CA ILE A 130 4.70 -0.14 29.51
C ILE A 130 6.02 0.65 29.52
N ASN A 131 7.10 -0.02 29.86
CA ASN A 131 8.43 0.58 29.94
C ASN A 131 9.43 0.02 28.93
N LYS A 132 8.94 -0.72 27.90
CA LYS A 132 9.76 -1.39 26.87
C LYS A 132 9.16 -1.15 25.49
N GLY A 133 10.00 -0.84 24.51
CA GLY A 133 9.58 -0.68 23.11
C GLY A 133 10.42 0.30 22.31
N GLU A 134 9.97 0.66 21.15
CA GLU A 134 10.64 1.64 20.27
C GLU A 134 9.89 2.96 20.25
N ILE A 135 10.60 4.06 20.50
CA ILE A 135 10.11 5.43 20.32
C ILE A 135 10.74 5.97 19.04
N ILE A 136 9.93 6.17 18.02
CA ILE A 136 10.40 6.47 16.67
C ILE A 136 10.03 7.90 16.28
N PHE A 137 10.99 8.64 15.75
CA PHE A 137 10.73 9.87 15.03
C PHE A 137 11.00 9.63 13.55
N ALA A 138 9.98 9.79 12.72
CA ALA A 138 10.05 9.46 11.31
C ALA A 138 9.85 10.71 10.43
N ALA A 139 10.74 10.89 9.44
CA ALA A 139 10.60 11.93 8.44
C ALA A 139 11.17 11.46 7.10
N PRO A 140 10.45 11.64 5.96
CA PRO A 140 10.97 11.21 4.66
C PRO A 140 12.33 11.82 4.31
N LYS A 141 12.58 13.04 4.78
CA LYS A 141 13.81 13.76 4.48
C LYS A 141 14.30 14.57 5.67
N ILE A 142 15.54 14.31 6.09
CA ILE A 142 16.29 15.11 7.06
C ILE A 142 17.65 15.41 6.48
N HIS A 143 18.10 16.66 6.60
CA HIS A 143 19.43 17.05 6.13
C HIS A 143 20.53 16.33 6.94
N ASN A 144 21.59 15.87 6.27
CA ASN A 144 22.68 15.12 6.90
C ASN A 144 23.32 15.87 8.08
N ALA A 145 23.47 17.20 7.99
CA ALA A 145 23.98 17.97 9.11
C ALA A 145 23.09 17.92 10.36
N THR A 146 21.77 17.79 10.19
CA THR A 146 20.83 17.61 11.30
C THR A 146 20.86 16.18 11.86
N ILE A 147 21.03 15.18 10.98
CA ILE A 147 21.21 13.78 11.40
C ILE A 147 22.48 13.65 12.26
N ASN A 148 23.61 14.21 11.79
CA ASN A 148 24.87 14.16 12.53
C ASN A 148 24.79 14.81 13.91
N ASP A 149 23.96 15.85 14.09
CA ASP A 149 23.73 16.46 15.41
C ASP A 149 22.72 15.65 16.26
N LEU A 150 21.80 14.91 15.63
CA LEU A 150 20.83 14.06 16.32
C LEU A 150 21.41 12.75 16.84
N GLU A 151 22.27 12.08 16.06
CA GLU A 151 22.80 10.76 16.40
C GLU A 151 23.45 10.70 17.79
N PRO A 152 24.38 11.62 18.18
CA PRO A 152 24.96 11.57 19.51
C PRO A 152 23.93 11.84 20.62
N CYS A 153 22.95 12.70 20.36
CA CYS A 153 21.87 12.97 21.31
C CYS A 153 20.95 11.77 21.52
N ILE A 154 20.66 11.01 20.46
CA ILE A 154 19.89 9.77 20.53
C ILE A 154 20.63 8.68 21.26
N ALA A 155 21.93 8.53 21.01
CA ALA A 155 22.78 7.57 21.72
C ALA A 155 22.80 7.86 23.22
N ASP A 156 22.95 9.12 23.60
CA ASP A 156 22.89 9.55 25.00
C ASP A 156 21.50 9.29 25.61
N LEU A 157 20.42 9.61 24.90
CA LEU A 157 19.07 9.36 25.38
C LEU A 157 18.83 7.86 25.62
N ASN A 158 19.29 7.00 24.72
CA ASN A 158 19.20 5.54 24.89
C ASN A 158 19.99 5.06 26.11
N THR A 159 21.14 5.65 26.37
CA THR A 159 21.91 5.38 27.59
C THR A 159 21.14 5.81 28.84
N LEU A 160 20.57 7.01 28.83
CA LEU A 160 19.75 7.53 29.94
C LEU A 160 18.51 6.66 30.21
N TYR A 161 17.86 6.14 29.16
CA TYR A 161 16.77 5.17 29.34
C TYR A 161 17.22 3.94 30.11
N LEU A 162 18.31 3.30 29.69
CA LEU A 162 18.82 2.10 30.34
C LEU A 162 19.23 2.36 31.79
N GLU A 163 19.96 3.45 32.08
CA GLU A 163 20.42 3.83 33.41
C GLU A 163 19.26 4.11 34.37
N ASN A 164 18.09 4.52 33.87
CA ASN A 164 16.91 4.81 34.69
C ASN A 164 15.85 3.69 34.64
N GLY A 165 16.20 2.50 34.15
CA GLY A 165 15.34 1.31 34.17
C GLY A 165 14.24 1.29 33.08
N TYR A 166 14.36 2.12 32.06
CA TYR A 166 13.47 2.09 30.91
C TYR A 166 14.08 1.24 29.79
N GLY A 167 13.31 0.30 29.26
CA GLY A 167 13.70 -0.57 28.13
C GLY A 167 13.32 0.02 26.77
N PHE A 168 13.26 1.35 26.64
CA PHE A 168 12.98 2.00 25.35
C PHE A 168 14.24 2.17 24.52
N THR A 169 14.02 2.14 23.20
CA THR A 169 15.02 2.54 22.21
C THR A 169 14.48 3.70 21.39
N ALA A 170 15.10 4.87 21.51
CA ALA A 170 14.83 6.01 20.64
C ALA A 170 15.52 5.82 19.28
N ARG A 171 14.79 6.07 18.20
CA ARG A 171 15.29 5.88 16.83
C ARG A 171 14.73 6.91 15.87
N VAL A 172 15.59 7.44 14.99
CA VAL A 172 15.16 8.22 13.82
C VAL A 172 15.08 7.30 12.59
N ILE A 173 14.01 7.42 11.83
CA ILE A 173 13.87 6.78 10.50
C ILE A 173 13.72 7.89 9.47
N ALA A 174 14.73 8.10 8.63
CA ALA A 174 14.75 9.17 7.65
C ALA A 174 15.52 8.78 6.38
N ASN A 175 15.34 9.54 5.32
CA ASN A 175 16.09 9.39 4.07
C ASN A 175 15.98 7.97 3.49
N ASP A 176 17.11 7.31 3.20
CA ASP A 176 17.12 5.96 2.64
C ASP A 176 16.48 4.94 3.58
N ASP A 177 16.68 5.08 4.90
CA ASP A 177 16.05 4.20 5.89
C ASP A 177 14.52 4.32 5.88
N PHE A 178 13.97 5.50 5.62
CA PHE A 178 12.53 5.68 5.47
C PHE A 178 11.98 4.88 4.28
N ASN A 179 12.71 4.88 3.17
CA ASN A 179 12.37 4.08 2.00
C ASN A 179 12.50 2.57 2.27
N GLU A 180 13.67 2.14 2.79
CA GLU A 180 13.99 0.72 2.94
C GLU A 180 13.21 0.03 4.06
N LEU A 181 13.00 0.71 5.20
CA LEU A 181 12.42 0.10 6.39
C LEU A 181 10.91 0.33 6.52
N VAL A 182 10.37 1.35 5.84
CA VAL A 182 8.95 1.72 5.96
C VAL A 182 8.23 1.58 4.62
N LEU A 183 8.63 2.37 3.61
CA LEU A 183 7.87 2.47 2.36
C LEU A 183 7.88 1.16 1.57
N LYS A 184 9.04 0.62 1.25
CA LYS A 184 9.16 -0.64 0.49
C LYS A 184 8.44 -1.81 1.15
N PRO A 185 8.61 -2.10 2.46
CA PRO A 185 7.88 -3.19 3.10
C PRO A 185 6.36 -3.04 3.04
N ILE A 186 5.83 -1.82 3.18
CA ILE A 186 4.38 -1.60 3.05
C ILE A 186 3.90 -1.82 1.61
N LEU A 187 4.67 -1.35 0.62
CA LEU A 187 4.34 -1.56 -0.78
C LEU A 187 4.29 -3.06 -1.13
N LEU A 188 5.22 -3.84 -0.60
CA LEU A 188 5.21 -5.30 -0.73
C LEU A 188 4.01 -5.93 -0.01
N ALA A 189 3.74 -5.54 1.22
CA ALA A 189 2.60 -6.03 1.98
C ALA A 189 1.27 -5.72 1.27
N SER A 190 1.17 -4.58 0.59
CA SER A 190 -0.02 -4.18 -0.16
C SER A 190 -0.40 -5.13 -1.30
N GLU A 191 0.52 -5.93 -1.80
CA GLU A 191 0.27 -6.91 -2.86
C GLU A 191 -0.60 -8.08 -2.39
N GLY A 192 -0.54 -8.41 -1.10
CA GLY A 192 -1.35 -9.46 -0.47
C GLY A 192 -2.70 -8.99 0.09
N VAL A 193 -2.92 -7.68 0.19
CA VAL A 193 -4.12 -7.09 0.80
C VAL A 193 -5.07 -6.62 -0.30
N ALA A 194 -6.11 -7.40 -0.58
CA ALA A 194 -7.04 -7.12 -1.68
C ALA A 194 -8.07 -6.04 -1.33
N ASP A 195 -8.55 -6.02 -0.08
CA ASP A 195 -9.55 -5.05 0.40
C ASP A 195 -9.11 -4.49 1.75
N THR A 196 -8.85 -3.19 1.78
CA THR A 196 -8.43 -2.48 2.97
C THR A 196 -9.14 -1.13 3.08
N SER A 197 -9.44 -0.72 4.31
CA SER A 197 -9.94 0.65 4.61
C SER A 197 -8.81 1.65 4.87
N GLU A 198 -7.56 1.20 4.84
CA GLU A 198 -6.39 2.02 5.18
C GLU A 198 -6.10 3.04 4.08
N LEU A 199 -6.07 4.31 4.43
CA LEU A 199 -5.98 5.42 3.48
C LEU A 199 -4.73 5.34 2.60
N PHE A 200 -3.56 5.06 3.19
CA PHE A 200 -2.32 4.96 2.44
C PHE A 200 -2.36 3.81 1.42
N MET A 201 -2.76 2.62 1.85
CA MET A 201 -2.84 1.45 0.97
C MET A 201 -3.86 1.63 -0.14
N ARG A 202 -5.02 2.24 0.16
CA ARG A 202 -6.02 2.59 -0.87
C ARG A 202 -5.49 3.63 -1.85
N GLY A 203 -4.81 4.66 -1.35
CA GLY A 203 -4.15 5.67 -2.21
C GLY A 203 -3.14 5.03 -3.15
N TYR A 204 -2.30 4.14 -2.64
CA TYR A 204 -1.33 3.40 -3.46
C TYR A 204 -2.01 2.48 -4.47
N GLN A 205 -3.05 1.74 -4.07
CA GLN A 205 -3.83 0.91 -4.99
C GLN A 205 -4.46 1.74 -6.12
N LEU A 206 -4.98 2.95 -5.79
CA LEU A 206 -5.51 3.87 -6.79
C LEU A 206 -4.43 4.32 -7.79
N VAL A 207 -3.25 4.71 -7.31
CA VAL A 207 -2.11 5.06 -8.17
C VAL A 207 -1.70 3.87 -9.05
N LYS A 208 -1.66 2.66 -8.48
CA LYS A 208 -1.31 1.44 -9.22
C LYS A 208 -2.35 1.05 -10.29
N MET A 209 -3.64 1.41 -10.10
CA MET A 209 -4.68 1.21 -11.10
C MET A 209 -4.50 2.05 -12.36
N PHE A 210 -3.93 3.24 -12.23
CA PHE A 210 -3.79 4.22 -13.32
C PHE A 210 -2.33 4.50 -13.70
N GLY A 211 -1.36 3.96 -12.95
CA GLY A 211 0.06 4.08 -13.27
C GLY A 211 0.45 3.26 -14.50
N ASP A 212 1.43 3.75 -15.26
CA ASP A 212 1.94 3.08 -16.47
C ASP A 212 2.63 1.74 -16.17
N GLU A 213 3.14 1.55 -14.96
CA GLU A 213 3.59 0.28 -14.45
C GLU A 213 2.41 -0.51 -13.85
N ARG A 214 1.56 -1.04 -14.71
CA ARG A 214 0.78 -2.20 -14.29
C ARG A 214 1.75 -3.36 -14.18
N PRO A 215 2.11 -3.86 -12.99
CA PRO A 215 2.70 -5.18 -12.92
C PRO A 215 1.69 -6.07 -13.64
N SER A 216 2.10 -6.68 -14.74
CA SER A 216 1.33 -7.81 -15.24
C SER A 216 1.13 -8.67 -13.99
N ARG A 217 -0.13 -8.89 -13.61
CA ARG A 217 -0.44 -9.96 -12.66
C ARG A 217 0.12 -11.21 -13.31
N GLN A 218 1.37 -11.50 -13.00
CA GLN A 218 1.88 -12.84 -13.14
C GLN A 218 1.09 -13.62 -12.09
N ARG A 219 -0.09 -14.10 -12.50
CA ARG A 219 -0.54 -15.37 -11.93
C ARG A 219 0.68 -16.27 -12.06
N PRO A 220 1.06 -17.00 -11.00
CA PRO A 220 2.07 -18.02 -11.16
C PRO A 220 1.69 -18.75 -12.44
N ALA A 221 2.60 -18.75 -13.41
CA ALA A 221 2.39 -19.47 -14.64
C ALA A 221 2.15 -20.91 -14.19
N ARG A 222 0.89 -21.36 -14.27
CA ARG A 222 0.67 -22.79 -14.35
C ARG A 222 1.49 -23.21 -15.54
N PRO A 223 2.37 -24.20 -15.39
CA PRO A 223 3.04 -24.74 -16.54
C PRO A 223 1.92 -25.07 -17.54
N ILE A 224 2.03 -24.53 -18.74
CA ILE A 224 1.23 -24.98 -19.86
C ILE A 224 1.78 -26.38 -20.14
N SER A 225 1.24 -27.35 -19.42
CA SER A 225 1.25 -28.73 -19.90
C SER A 225 0.33 -28.73 -21.12
N ASP A 226 0.73 -29.40 -22.19
CA ASP A 226 -0.10 -29.74 -23.34
C ASP A 226 -1.25 -30.71 -22.89
N GLU A 227 -2.01 -30.29 -21.88
CA GLU A 227 -3.23 -30.97 -21.47
C GLU A 227 -4.36 -30.47 -22.36
N VAL A 228 -4.95 -31.40 -23.07
CA VAL A 228 -6.21 -31.28 -23.79
C VAL A 228 -7.19 -30.52 -22.86
N ILE A 229 -7.49 -29.25 -23.25
CA ILE A 229 -8.37 -28.37 -22.48
C ILE A 229 -9.75 -29.04 -22.46
N SER A 230 -10.15 -29.52 -21.27
CA SER A 230 -11.45 -30.20 -21.09
C SER A 230 -12.59 -29.18 -21.15
N ASN A 231 -13.76 -29.61 -21.61
CA ASN A 231 -15.00 -28.85 -21.69
C ASN A 231 -15.38 -28.15 -20.38
N ASP A 232 -14.98 -28.69 -19.25
CA ASP A 232 -15.24 -28.15 -17.91
C ASP A 232 -14.57 -26.76 -17.70
N THR A 233 -13.39 -26.53 -18.31
CA THR A 233 -12.67 -25.24 -18.16
C THR A 233 -13.38 -24.09 -18.90
N LEU A 234 -14.04 -24.35 -20.03
CA LEU A 234 -14.77 -23.31 -20.79
C LEU A 234 -16.08 -22.94 -20.11
N SER A 235 -16.76 -23.88 -19.43
CA SER A 235 -18.04 -23.62 -18.74
C SER A 235 -17.88 -22.65 -17.57
N GLU A 236 -16.74 -22.65 -16.88
CA GLU A 236 -16.45 -21.78 -15.73
C GLU A 236 -15.99 -20.38 -16.08
N LEU A 237 -15.55 -20.14 -17.33
CA LEU A 237 -15.03 -18.83 -17.75
C LEU A 237 -16.16 -17.91 -18.25
N LYS A 238 -16.11 -16.62 -17.87
CA LYS A 238 -17.00 -15.58 -18.43
C LYS A 238 -16.68 -15.36 -19.91
N VAL A 239 -17.70 -15.01 -20.71
CA VAL A 239 -17.57 -14.80 -22.17
C VAL A 239 -16.44 -13.86 -22.57
N GLY A 240 -16.28 -12.73 -21.90
CA GLY A 240 -15.17 -11.81 -22.16
C GLY A 240 -13.79 -12.41 -21.90
N LYS A 241 -13.69 -13.38 -20.98
CA LYS A 241 -12.43 -14.10 -20.69
C LYS A 241 -12.14 -15.14 -21.77
N ILE A 242 -13.17 -15.81 -22.27
CA ILE A 242 -13.08 -16.72 -23.43
C ILE A 242 -12.56 -15.96 -24.64
N ALA A 243 -13.13 -14.77 -24.92
CA ALA A 243 -12.67 -13.91 -26.01
C ALA A 243 -11.21 -13.47 -25.87
N GLN A 244 -10.79 -13.03 -24.68
CA GLN A 244 -9.42 -12.59 -24.44
C GLN A 244 -8.38 -13.72 -24.50
N THR A 245 -8.79 -14.95 -24.34
CA THR A 245 -7.88 -16.10 -24.31
C THR A 245 -7.97 -16.88 -25.63
N PHE A 246 -9.10 -17.53 -25.86
CA PHE A 246 -9.25 -18.49 -26.96
C PHE A 246 -9.48 -17.84 -28.33
N LEU A 247 -10.37 -16.80 -28.41
CA LEU A 247 -10.56 -16.08 -29.66
C LEU A 247 -9.30 -15.33 -30.08
N ARG A 248 -8.66 -14.68 -29.12
CA ARG A 248 -7.38 -14.00 -29.34
C ARG A 248 -6.33 -14.96 -29.90
N ASP A 249 -6.12 -16.10 -29.26
CA ASP A 249 -5.14 -17.12 -29.68
C ASP A 249 -5.46 -17.67 -31.07
N ALA A 250 -6.73 -17.94 -31.36
CA ALA A 250 -7.18 -18.36 -32.69
C ALA A 250 -6.88 -17.30 -33.78
N LEU A 251 -7.08 -16.03 -33.48
CA LEU A 251 -6.79 -14.93 -34.42
C LEU A 251 -5.28 -14.73 -34.61
N GLU A 252 -4.48 -14.76 -33.54
CA GLU A 252 -3.02 -14.60 -33.58
C GLU A 252 -2.34 -15.82 -34.27
N SER A 253 -2.90 -17.03 -34.10
CA SER A 253 -2.42 -18.25 -34.78
C SER A 253 -2.91 -18.43 -36.23
N GLY A 254 -3.64 -17.44 -36.77
CA GLY A 254 -4.04 -17.39 -38.18
C GLY A 254 -5.19 -18.32 -38.54
N LYS A 255 -6.04 -18.70 -37.60
CA LYS A 255 -7.23 -19.55 -37.87
C LYS A 255 -8.33 -18.83 -38.66
N ALA A 256 -8.35 -17.48 -38.65
CA ALA A 256 -9.24 -16.69 -39.48
C ALA A 256 -8.60 -16.32 -40.84
N THR A 257 -9.39 -16.26 -41.91
CA THR A 257 -8.93 -15.83 -43.22
C THR A 257 -8.76 -14.29 -43.31
N ASP A 258 -8.06 -13.78 -44.34
CA ASP A 258 -7.91 -12.33 -44.56
C ASP A 258 -9.25 -11.64 -44.81
N GLU A 259 -10.16 -12.33 -45.48
CA GLU A 259 -11.50 -11.85 -45.72
C GLU A 259 -12.30 -11.71 -44.42
N GLU A 260 -12.22 -12.71 -43.55
CA GLU A 260 -12.87 -12.66 -42.23
C GLU A 260 -12.27 -11.57 -41.34
N ILE A 261 -10.95 -11.40 -41.29
CA ILE A 261 -10.31 -10.31 -40.54
C ILE A 261 -10.82 -8.95 -41.03
N SER A 262 -10.96 -8.78 -42.35
CA SER A 262 -11.52 -7.54 -42.95
C SER A 262 -12.99 -7.33 -42.59
N LEU A 263 -13.78 -8.39 -42.53
CA LEU A 263 -15.18 -8.34 -42.10
C LEU A 263 -15.32 -8.07 -40.61
N MET A 264 -14.42 -8.57 -39.75
CA MET A 264 -14.38 -8.30 -38.30
C MET A 264 -14.14 -6.82 -37.94
N LEU A 265 -13.66 -6.02 -38.88
CA LEU A 265 -13.57 -4.57 -38.75
C LEU A 265 -14.93 -3.86 -38.98
N THR A 266 -15.97 -4.60 -39.33
CA THR A 266 -17.32 -4.06 -39.57
C THR A 266 -18.28 -4.43 -38.45
N LYS A 267 -19.20 -3.49 -38.13
CA LYS A 267 -20.22 -3.72 -37.09
C LYS A 267 -21.20 -4.82 -37.52
N ASP A 268 -21.62 -4.83 -38.77
CA ASP A 268 -22.67 -5.76 -39.29
C ASP A 268 -22.22 -7.23 -39.18
N TYR A 269 -20.99 -7.50 -39.56
CA TYR A 269 -20.41 -8.85 -39.39
C TYR A 269 -20.31 -9.24 -37.92
N SER A 270 -19.79 -8.33 -37.10
CA SER A 270 -19.58 -8.58 -35.66
C SER A 270 -20.91 -8.83 -34.93
N LYS A 271 -21.96 -8.11 -35.31
CA LYS A 271 -23.31 -8.32 -34.76
C LYS A 271 -23.88 -9.67 -35.19
N ARG A 272 -23.74 -10.02 -36.43
CA ARG A 272 -24.29 -11.28 -36.97
C ARG A 272 -23.59 -12.52 -36.44
N ILE A 273 -22.25 -12.47 -36.31
CA ILE A 273 -21.43 -13.65 -35.99
C ILE A 273 -21.15 -13.76 -34.49
N PHE A 274 -21.00 -12.64 -33.77
CA PHE A 274 -20.61 -12.60 -32.38
C PHE A 274 -21.66 -11.98 -31.43
N GLY A 275 -22.74 -11.45 -31.95
CA GLY A 275 -23.79 -10.78 -31.19
C GLY A 275 -23.46 -9.35 -30.75
N ILE A 276 -22.24 -8.88 -30.94
CA ILE A 276 -21.76 -7.60 -30.42
C ILE A 276 -22.12 -6.42 -31.35
N ASP A 277 -22.51 -5.27 -30.75
CA ASP A 277 -22.97 -4.07 -31.49
C ASP A 277 -21.81 -3.16 -32.00
N TYR A 278 -20.57 -3.61 -31.93
CA TYR A 278 -19.36 -2.89 -32.34
C TYR A 278 -18.49 -3.79 -33.21
N PRO A 279 -17.59 -3.25 -34.04
CA PRO A 279 -16.62 -4.06 -34.75
C PRO A 279 -15.84 -4.94 -33.76
N LEU A 280 -15.65 -6.21 -34.08
CA LEU A 280 -14.89 -7.14 -33.25
C LEU A 280 -13.44 -6.70 -33.10
N LEU A 281 -12.86 -6.20 -34.19
CA LEU A 281 -11.50 -5.70 -34.27
C LEU A 281 -11.48 -4.23 -34.71
N VAL A 282 -10.50 -3.47 -34.24
CA VAL A 282 -10.10 -2.16 -34.77
C VAL A 282 -8.59 -2.12 -34.93
N LEU A 283 -8.09 -1.36 -35.88
CA LEU A 283 -6.67 -1.11 -36.05
C LEU A 283 -6.17 -0.28 -34.86
N ALA A 284 -5.04 -0.68 -34.27
CA ALA A 284 -4.53 -0.03 -33.06
C ALA A 284 -3.98 1.39 -33.29
N ASN A 285 -3.73 1.76 -34.56
CA ASN A 285 -3.22 3.06 -35.01
C ASN A 285 -4.30 3.99 -35.58
N GLU A 286 -5.57 3.56 -35.61
CA GLU A 286 -6.70 4.38 -36.02
C GLU A 286 -7.45 4.96 -34.82
N ASP A 287 -8.31 5.94 -35.06
CA ASP A 287 -9.16 6.52 -34.02
C ASP A 287 -10.31 5.56 -33.68
N PHE A 288 -10.47 5.24 -32.40
CA PHE A 288 -11.50 4.35 -31.89
C PHE A 288 -11.90 4.72 -30.45
N ASP A 289 -13.10 4.32 -30.03
CA ASP A 289 -13.57 4.50 -28.66
C ASP A 289 -12.84 3.53 -27.71
N SER A 290 -11.84 4.03 -26.99
CA SER A 290 -10.99 3.24 -26.10
C SER A 290 -11.73 2.50 -24.99
N LEU A 291 -12.94 2.94 -24.62
CA LEU A 291 -13.79 2.30 -23.62
C LEU A 291 -14.41 0.99 -24.10
N ARG A 292 -14.41 0.75 -25.42
CA ARG A 292 -15.07 -0.40 -26.03
C ARG A 292 -14.12 -1.51 -26.45
N TYR A 293 -12.82 -1.32 -26.28
CA TYR A 293 -11.80 -2.26 -26.71
C TYR A 293 -10.81 -2.56 -25.57
N TYR A 294 -10.31 -3.80 -25.56
CA TYR A 294 -9.27 -4.16 -24.61
C TYR A 294 -7.98 -3.40 -24.87
N ALA A 295 -7.31 -2.98 -23.81
CA ALA A 295 -6.07 -2.19 -23.90
C ALA A 295 -4.91 -2.99 -24.56
N LYS A 296 -4.90 -4.32 -24.38
CA LYS A 296 -3.86 -5.19 -24.95
C LYS A 296 -4.11 -5.42 -26.44
N THR A 297 -3.16 -5.02 -27.28
CA THR A 297 -3.19 -5.29 -28.73
C THR A 297 -2.95 -6.76 -29.03
N LEU A 298 -3.41 -7.21 -30.20
CA LEU A 298 -3.10 -8.53 -30.77
C LEU A 298 -2.46 -8.33 -32.15
N SER A 299 -1.54 -9.21 -32.49
CA SER A 299 -0.81 -9.16 -33.75
C SER A 299 -1.36 -10.20 -34.72
N ILE A 300 -1.98 -9.74 -35.81
CA ILE A 300 -2.46 -10.62 -36.87
C ILE A 300 -1.71 -10.28 -38.15
N ARG A 301 -0.89 -11.23 -38.65
CA ARG A 301 -0.12 -11.09 -39.91
C ARG A 301 0.68 -9.77 -39.98
N GLY A 302 1.30 -9.38 -38.86
CA GLY A 302 2.15 -8.18 -38.76
C GLY A 302 1.41 -6.87 -38.56
N LYS A 303 0.07 -6.85 -38.55
CA LYS A 303 -0.73 -5.67 -38.20
C LYS A 303 -1.20 -5.77 -36.76
N GLN A 304 -1.29 -4.61 -36.07
CA GLN A 304 -1.74 -4.52 -34.69
C GLN A 304 -3.22 -4.15 -34.62
N TYR A 305 -3.98 -4.93 -33.89
CA TYR A 305 -5.42 -4.74 -33.69
C TYR A 305 -5.76 -4.66 -32.21
N ARG A 306 -6.95 -4.18 -31.89
CA ARG A 306 -7.57 -4.30 -30.56
C ARG A 306 -8.87 -5.08 -30.68
N LEU A 307 -9.11 -5.96 -29.70
CA LEU A 307 -10.30 -6.78 -29.61
C LEU A 307 -11.38 -6.03 -28.82
N SER A 308 -12.64 -6.13 -29.25
CA SER A 308 -13.78 -5.56 -28.53
C SER A 308 -13.90 -6.12 -27.11
N SER A 309 -14.23 -5.24 -26.16
CA SER A 309 -14.52 -5.59 -24.75
C SER A 309 -16.03 -5.69 -24.47
N GLN A 310 -16.87 -5.49 -25.46
CA GLN A 310 -18.33 -5.41 -25.34
C GLN A 310 -18.98 -6.81 -25.43
N TRP A 311 -18.66 -7.66 -24.45
CA TRP A 311 -19.21 -9.00 -24.32
C TRP A 311 -20.21 -9.07 -23.19
N PHE A 312 -21.41 -9.57 -23.47
CA PHE A 312 -22.48 -9.70 -22.49
C PHE A 312 -22.85 -11.17 -22.25
N GLU A 313 -23.23 -11.46 -21.03
CA GLU A 313 -23.68 -12.79 -20.58
C GLU A 313 -24.81 -12.59 -19.55
N SER A 314 -25.94 -12.11 -20.05
CA SER A 314 -27.13 -11.85 -19.25
C SER A 314 -28.37 -12.47 -19.92
N PRO A 315 -29.48 -12.68 -19.19
CA PRO A 315 -30.71 -13.24 -19.79
C PRO A 315 -31.26 -12.43 -20.97
N ALA A 316 -31.00 -11.11 -20.98
CA ALA A 316 -31.47 -10.23 -22.05
C ALA A 316 -30.50 -10.13 -23.24
N ASN A 317 -29.22 -10.39 -23.02
CA ASN A 317 -28.19 -10.35 -24.07
C ASN A 317 -27.07 -11.34 -23.70
N ASN A 318 -26.91 -12.38 -24.52
CA ASN A 318 -25.95 -13.45 -24.27
C ASN A 318 -25.12 -13.74 -25.53
N ASP A 319 -23.87 -13.26 -25.53
CA ASP A 319 -22.96 -13.40 -26.66
C ASP A 319 -22.16 -14.71 -26.61
N ARG A 320 -22.24 -15.46 -25.51
CA ARG A 320 -21.49 -16.70 -25.29
C ARG A 320 -21.76 -17.77 -26.37
N PRO A 321 -23.01 -18.09 -26.74
CA PRO A 321 -23.26 -19.10 -27.78
C PRO A 321 -22.63 -18.76 -29.12
N PHE A 322 -22.67 -17.49 -29.51
CA PHE A 322 -22.07 -16.99 -30.75
C PHE A 322 -20.56 -17.17 -30.78
N LEU A 323 -19.88 -16.75 -29.69
CA LEU A 323 -18.44 -16.90 -29.57
C LEU A 323 -18.01 -18.36 -29.59
N LEU A 324 -18.71 -19.23 -28.85
CA LEU A 324 -18.42 -20.67 -28.83
C LEU A 324 -18.66 -21.34 -30.17
N ALA A 325 -19.70 -20.94 -30.92
CA ALA A 325 -19.94 -21.45 -32.27
C ALA A 325 -18.81 -21.11 -33.24
N TRP A 326 -18.31 -19.87 -33.22
CA TRP A 326 -17.17 -19.47 -34.05
C TRP A 326 -15.88 -20.23 -33.66
N LEU A 327 -15.61 -20.35 -32.37
CA LEU A 327 -14.43 -21.10 -31.88
C LEU A 327 -14.49 -22.59 -32.29
N LYS A 328 -15.66 -23.22 -32.23
CA LYS A 328 -15.85 -24.60 -32.67
C LYS A 328 -15.59 -24.79 -34.17
N GLU A 329 -15.96 -23.81 -34.98
CA GLU A 329 -15.75 -23.86 -36.42
C GLU A 329 -14.29 -23.67 -36.82
N HIS A 330 -13.53 -22.85 -36.10
CA HIS A 330 -12.18 -22.41 -36.45
C HIS A 330 -11.08 -23.07 -35.64
N THR A 331 -11.42 -23.79 -34.58
CA THR A 331 -10.45 -24.47 -33.70
C THR A 331 -10.85 -25.91 -33.43
N GLU A 332 -9.93 -26.72 -32.92
CA GLU A 332 -10.19 -28.12 -32.53
C GLU A 332 -10.92 -28.24 -31.18
N LEU A 333 -11.43 -27.13 -30.62
CA LEU A 333 -12.11 -27.10 -29.35
C LEU A 333 -13.44 -27.88 -29.46
N ASN A 334 -13.55 -28.95 -28.72
CA ASN A 334 -14.77 -29.77 -28.62
C ASN A 334 -15.69 -29.09 -27.58
N VAL A 335 -16.57 -28.21 -28.04
CA VAL A 335 -17.50 -27.46 -27.18
C VAL A 335 -18.89 -28.07 -27.29
N ASP A 336 -19.38 -28.70 -26.21
CA ASP A 336 -20.77 -29.12 -26.11
C ASP A 336 -21.70 -27.91 -25.91
N LEU A 337 -22.54 -27.65 -26.91
CA LEU A 337 -23.53 -26.54 -26.90
C LEU A 337 -24.83 -26.90 -26.13
N THR A 338 -24.90 -28.07 -25.47
CA THR A 338 -26.12 -28.66 -24.96
C THR A 338 -26.38 -28.44 -23.46
N SER A 339 -26.03 -27.30 -22.88
CA SER A 339 -26.47 -27.01 -21.52
C SER A 339 -27.01 -25.58 -21.40
N ASN A 340 -28.23 -25.37 -21.90
CA ASN A 340 -29.19 -24.37 -21.40
C ASN A 340 -30.56 -24.56 -22.09
N GLU A 341 -31.24 -25.67 -21.76
CA GLU A 341 -32.70 -25.73 -21.72
C GLU A 341 -33.09 -26.06 -20.27
N VAL A 342 -33.40 -25.05 -19.48
CA VAL A 342 -34.53 -25.03 -18.52
C VAL A 342 -34.75 -23.58 -18.09
#